data_e88b2192221a17a29f93c4ecb4632554
#
_entry.id   e88b2192221a17a29f93c4ecb4632554
#
_cell.length_a   1.000
_cell.length_b   1.000
_cell.length_c   1.000
_cell.angle_alpha   90.00
_cell.angle_beta   90.00
_cell.angle_gamma   90.00
#
_symmetry.space_group_name_H-M   'P 1'
#
loop_
_entity.id
_entity.type
_entity.pdbx_description
1 polymer ?
#
loop_
_entity_poly.entity_id
_entity_poly.type
_entity_poly.pdbx_seq_one_letter_code
_entity_poly.pdbx_strand_id
1 'polypeptide(L)'
;MSTALIEVFEQEYRELRPRAPMPPFDVRFRRFTSLNTTIRLREGRLHVRLSDLLEHAPESVHHAIAHILLAKLYRKPIARTHADRYRRHVSSEVVSKQAEHIRQTRGRKMILSARGHHYDLDEVFESLNARFFHGLLGRPTLTWSAHHARRMLGHYDAAHNTIMVSRVFDRPDTPRCAVEYLLYHEMLHLKHPVRVKAGRRCVHSKAFQEEERLFPELDEAKAYLKRL
;
A
#
# COMPACT_ATOMS: atom_id res chain seq x y z
N MET A 1 -6.00 -8.98 28.75
CA MET A 1 -5.26 -9.03 27.49
C MET A 1 -4.34 -7.83 27.25
N SER A 2 -4.66 -6.63 27.73
CA SER A 2 -3.80 -5.43 27.53
C SER A 2 -2.47 -5.48 28.30
N THR A 3 -2.42 -6.09 29.49
CA THR A 3 -1.24 -6.11 30.37
C THR A 3 -0.10 -6.92 29.76
N ALA A 4 -0.33 -8.14 29.30
CA ALA A 4 0.70 -8.98 28.68
C ALA A 4 1.33 -8.33 27.44
N LEU A 5 0.53 -7.64 26.62
CA LEU A 5 1.04 -6.93 25.45
C LEU A 5 1.90 -5.71 25.85
N ILE A 6 1.55 -5.01 26.92
CA ILE A 6 2.36 -3.91 27.45
C ILE A 6 3.71 -4.45 27.93
N GLU A 7 3.74 -5.58 28.64
CA GLU A 7 4.97 -6.24 29.12
C GLU A 7 5.92 -6.58 27.97
N VAL A 8 5.39 -7.06 26.83
CA VAL A 8 6.17 -7.31 25.60
C VAL A 8 6.85 -6.03 25.11
N PHE A 9 6.12 -4.90 25.07
CA PHE A 9 6.70 -3.62 24.63
C PHE A 9 7.72 -3.07 25.62
N GLU A 10 7.51 -3.27 26.92
CA GLU A 10 8.47 -2.87 27.98
C GLU A 10 9.76 -3.69 27.91
N GLN A 11 9.65 -5.00 27.68
CA GLN A 11 10.81 -5.87 27.51
C GLN A 11 11.65 -5.44 26.31
N GLU A 12 11.05 -5.29 25.15
CA GLU A 12 11.74 -4.85 23.94
C GLU A 12 12.34 -3.43 24.08
N TYR A 13 11.69 -2.56 24.86
CA TYR A 13 12.24 -1.25 25.16
C TYR A 13 13.51 -1.36 26.00
N ARG A 14 13.52 -2.18 27.06
CA ARG A 14 14.71 -2.39 27.91
C ARG A 14 15.87 -2.96 27.11
N GLU A 15 15.61 -3.89 26.20
CA GLU A 15 16.64 -4.46 25.32
C GLU A 15 17.23 -3.41 24.36
N LEU A 16 16.39 -2.58 23.74
CA LEU A 16 16.83 -1.55 22.79
C LEU A 16 17.47 -0.32 23.48
N ARG A 17 17.07 -0.02 24.72
CA ARG A 17 17.47 1.18 25.46
C ARG A 17 17.72 0.92 26.95
N PRO A 18 18.68 0.08 27.31
CA PRO A 18 18.86 -0.40 28.69
C PRO A 18 19.18 0.70 29.72
N ARG A 19 19.72 1.83 29.25
CA ARG A 19 20.10 2.96 30.12
C ARG A 19 19.14 4.14 30.09
N ALA A 20 18.06 4.06 29.31
CA ALA A 20 17.11 5.16 29.19
C ALA A 20 15.91 4.97 30.12
N PRO A 21 15.35 6.05 30.68
CA PRO A 21 14.12 5.95 31.45
C PRO A 21 13.00 5.44 30.54
N MET A 22 12.22 4.50 31.05
CA MET A 22 11.13 3.88 30.28
C MET A 22 9.85 4.73 30.43
N PRO A 23 9.34 5.27 29.34
CA PRO A 23 8.06 5.96 29.38
C PRO A 23 6.90 4.96 29.53
N PRO A 24 5.79 5.37 30.12
CA PRO A 24 4.60 4.53 30.21
C PRO A 24 4.03 4.24 28.82
N PHE A 25 3.52 3.02 28.65
CA PHE A 25 2.92 2.56 27.40
C PHE A 25 1.40 2.64 27.45
N ASP A 26 0.77 3.05 26.34
CA ASP A 26 -0.65 2.88 26.04
C ASP A 26 -0.76 2.07 24.74
N VAL A 27 -0.93 0.75 24.89
CA VAL A 27 -0.99 -0.19 23.77
C VAL A 27 -2.43 -0.63 23.56
N ARG A 28 -2.97 -0.44 22.35
CA ARG A 28 -4.35 -0.81 22.03
C ARG A 28 -4.47 -1.38 20.63
N PHE A 29 -5.34 -2.37 20.48
CA PHE A 29 -5.82 -2.79 19.17
C PHE A 29 -6.86 -1.80 18.64
N ARG A 30 -6.85 -1.60 17.33
CA ARG A 30 -7.77 -0.72 16.61
C ARG A 30 -8.26 -1.38 15.33
N ARG A 31 -9.51 -1.14 15.00
CA ARG A 31 -10.11 -1.55 13.75
C ARG A 31 -9.62 -0.63 12.63
N PHE A 32 -8.50 -1.02 12.01
CA PHE A 32 -8.00 -0.36 10.81
C PHE A 32 -8.67 -0.95 9.56
N THR A 33 -8.60 -0.21 8.46
CA THR A 33 -9.02 -0.67 7.12
C THR A 33 -7.94 -1.55 6.44
N SER A 34 -6.80 -1.71 7.07
CA SER A 34 -5.68 -2.51 6.60
C SER A 34 -4.81 -2.96 7.78
N LEU A 35 -3.84 -3.81 7.50
CA LEU A 35 -2.84 -4.25 8.47
C LEU A 35 -1.90 -3.09 8.79
N ASN A 36 -2.28 -2.26 9.76
CA ASN A 36 -1.53 -1.07 10.16
C ASN A 36 -1.06 -1.15 11.61
N THR A 37 0.12 -0.58 11.86
CA THR A 37 0.72 -0.46 13.19
C THR A 37 1.38 0.90 13.33
N THR A 38 1.15 1.58 14.44
CA THR A 38 1.74 2.90 14.71
C THR A 38 2.26 3.00 16.12
N ILE A 39 3.34 3.77 16.30
CA ILE A 39 3.87 4.17 17.61
C ILE A 39 4.17 5.67 17.58
N ARG A 40 3.83 6.37 18.66
CA ARG A 40 4.08 7.80 18.82
C ARG A 40 4.39 8.12 20.26
N LEU A 41 5.43 8.93 20.49
CA LEU A 41 5.71 9.53 21.79
C LEU A 41 4.98 10.86 21.88
N ARG A 42 4.06 10.99 22.84
CA ARG A 42 3.32 12.23 23.12
C ARG A 42 3.22 12.40 24.63
N GLU A 43 3.47 13.60 25.13
CA GLU A 43 3.34 13.94 26.55
C GLU A 43 4.05 12.92 27.47
N GLY A 44 5.25 12.49 27.07
CA GLY A 44 6.04 11.53 27.82
C GLY A 44 5.52 10.07 27.79
N ARG A 45 4.46 9.77 27.04
CA ARG A 45 3.83 8.43 26.93
C ARG A 45 3.97 7.86 25.52
N LEU A 46 4.21 6.56 25.43
CA LEU A 46 4.25 5.82 24.15
C LEU A 46 2.86 5.27 23.80
N HIS A 47 2.25 5.88 22.80
CA HIS A 47 0.99 5.44 22.26
C HIS A 47 1.21 4.46 21.10
N VAL A 48 0.84 3.21 21.32
CA VAL A 48 0.92 2.13 20.32
C VAL A 48 -0.48 1.77 19.86
N ARG A 49 -0.67 1.69 18.56
CA ARG A 49 -1.92 1.24 17.94
C ARG A 49 -1.61 0.14 16.96
N LEU A 50 -2.17 -1.01 17.16
CA LEU A 50 -2.01 -2.21 16.35
C LEU A 50 -3.34 -2.55 15.69
N SER A 51 -3.29 -3.10 14.47
CA SER A 51 -4.50 -3.65 13.84
C SER A 51 -5.06 -4.79 14.68
N ASP A 52 -6.38 -4.83 14.82
CA ASP A 52 -7.14 -5.93 15.44
C ASP A 52 -6.84 -7.30 14.79
N LEU A 53 -6.43 -7.33 13.53
CA LEU A 53 -5.92 -8.55 12.88
C LEU A 53 -4.72 -9.19 13.57
N LEU A 54 -3.99 -8.44 14.38
CA LEU A 54 -2.80 -8.89 15.08
C LEU A 54 -3.11 -9.29 16.54
N GLU A 55 -4.38 -9.20 16.97
CA GLU A 55 -4.77 -9.48 18.36
C GLU A 55 -4.47 -10.92 18.77
N HIS A 56 -4.72 -11.85 17.88
CA HIS A 56 -4.49 -13.29 18.10
C HIS A 56 -3.16 -13.79 17.48
N ALA A 57 -2.25 -12.88 17.13
CA ALA A 57 -0.93 -13.26 16.64
C ALA A 57 -0.12 -13.94 17.75
N PRO A 58 0.77 -14.88 17.43
CA PRO A 58 1.68 -15.46 18.40
C PRO A 58 2.50 -14.39 19.15
N GLU A 59 2.79 -14.62 20.42
CA GLU A 59 3.57 -13.70 21.25
C GLU A 59 4.90 -13.29 20.61
N SER A 60 5.58 -14.26 19.99
CA SER A 60 6.81 -13.99 19.24
C SER A 60 6.64 -13.00 18.08
N VAL A 61 5.42 -12.86 17.53
CA VAL A 61 5.09 -11.85 16.52
C VAL A 61 4.85 -10.50 17.19
N HIS A 62 4.22 -10.47 18.37
CA HIS A 62 4.09 -9.25 19.16
C HIS A 62 5.45 -8.67 19.55
N HIS A 63 6.41 -9.51 19.98
CA HIS A 63 7.81 -9.12 20.19
C HIS A 63 8.44 -8.53 18.94
N ALA A 64 8.26 -9.18 17.79
CA ALA A 64 8.78 -8.67 16.53
C ALA A 64 8.19 -7.30 16.15
N ILE A 65 6.89 -7.10 16.37
CA ILE A 65 6.21 -5.81 16.12
C ILE A 65 6.75 -4.73 17.07
N ALA A 66 6.86 -5.04 18.38
CA ALA A 66 7.36 -4.12 19.38
C ALA A 66 8.79 -3.68 19.05
N HIS A 67 9.69 -4.64 18.76
CA HIS A 67 11.06 -4.37 18.32
C HIS A 67 11.09 -3.43 17.09
N ILE A 68 10.35 -3.76 16.03
CA ILE A 68 10.34 -2.98 14.79
C ILE A 68 9.85 -1.56 15.03
N LEU A 69 8.77 -1.39 15.80
CA LEU A 69 8.18 -0.08 16.06
C LEU A 69 9.11 0.79 16.92
N LEU A 70 9.68 0.23 17.99
CA LEU A 70 10.61 0.92 18.86
C LEU A 70 11.92 1.25 18.14
N ALA A 71 12.48 0.31 17.37
CA ALA A 71 13.70 0.56 16.59
C ALA A 71 13.49 1.71 15.58
N LYS A 72 12.35 1.75 14.88
CA LYS A 72 12.02 2.87 13.99
C LYS A 72 11.87 4.19 14.72
N LEU A 73 11.17 4.21 15.86
CA LEU A 73 10.94 5.42 16.65
C LEU A 73 12.25 6.03 17.12
N TYR A 74 13.18 5.18 17.60
CA TYR A 74 14.47 5.61 18.14
C TYR A 74 15.63 5.55 17.13
N ARG A 75 15.33 5.35 15.84
CA ARG A 75 16.31 5.29 14.74
C ARG A 75 17.43 4.26 14.99
N LYS A 76 17.05 3.11 15.54
CA LYS A 76 17.94 1.97 15.75
C LYS A 76 17.81 0.96 14.60
N PRO A 77 18.84 0.15 14.35
CA PRO A 77 18.75 -0.93 13.36
C PRO A 77 17.68 -1.96 13.79
N ILE A 78 16.92 -2.44 12.81
CA ILE A 78 15.92 -3.49 13.03
C ILE A 78 16.63 -4.84 12.91
N ALA A 79 16.57 -5.67 13.94
CA ALA A 79 17.12 -7.01 13.89
C ALA A 79 16.40 -7.85 12.81
N ARG A 80 17.19 -8.53 11.97
CA ARG A 80 16.68 -9.30 10.83
C ARG A 80 15.72 -10.40 11.26
N THR A 81 15.96 -11.04 12.40
CA THR A 81 15.10 -12.06 12.97
C THR A 81 13.68 -11.56 13.22
N HIS A 82 13.51 -10.38 13.79
CA HIS A 82 12.20 -9.75 14.03
C HIS A 82 11.54 -9.33 12.71
N ALA A 83 12.30 -8.73 11.79
CA ALA A 83 11.78 -8.35 10.48
C ALA A 83 11.25 -9.56 9.69
N ASP A 84 11.99 -10.67 9.68
CA ASP A 84 11.62 -11.88 8.95
C ASP A 84 10.45 -12.60 9.62
N ARG A 85 10.37 -12.62 10.96
CA ARG A 85 9.25 -13.20 11.71
C ARG A 85 7.95 -12.46 11.41
N TYR A 86 7.96 -11.14 11.54
CA TYR A 86 6.81 -10.31 11.22
C TYR A 86 6.38 -10.50 9.76
N ARG A 87 7.32 -10.45 8.82
CA ARG A 87 7.05 -10.63 7.40
C ARG A 87 6.40 -11.97 7.10
N ARG A 88 6.92 -13.08 7.65
CA ARG A 88 6.33 -14.41 7.46
C ARG A 88 4.90 -14.47 7.97
N HIS A 89 4.62 -13.89 9.13
CA HIS A 89 3.27 -13.88 9.70
C HIS A 89 2.29 -13.12 8.82
N VAL A 90 2.61 -11.89 8.42
CA VAL A 90 1.69 -11.04 7.63
C VAL A 90 1.54 -11.50 6.18
N SER A 91 2.52 -12.28 5.66
CA SER A 91 2.46 -12.89 4.33
C SER A 91 1.84 -14.28 4.34
N SER A 92 1.42 -14.80 5.50
CA SER A 92 0.71 -16.08 5.56
C SER A 92 -0.64 -15.98 4.84
N GLU A 93 -1.09 -17.08 4.26
CA GLU A 93 -2.33 -17.10 3.48
C GLU A 93 -3.53 -16.65 4.31
N VAL A 94 -3.61 -17.09 5.57
CA VAL A 94 -4.71 -16.76 6.49
C VAL A 94 -4.75 -15.25 6.75
N VAL A 95 -3.63 -14.66 7.18
CA VAL A 95 -3.56 -13.23 7.50
C VAL A 95 -3.75 -12.38 6.24
N SER A 96 -3.21 -12.80 5.11
CA SER A 96 -3.38 -12.11 3.83
C SER A 96 -4.85 -12.08 3.38
N LYS A 97 -5.57 -13.20 3.47
CA LYS A 97 -7.01 -13.28 3.15
C LYS A 97 -7.85 -12.42 4.10
N GLN A 98 -7.54 -12.47 5.40
CA GLN A 98 -8.23 -11.63 6.39
C GLN A 98 -7.99 -10.14 6.15
N ALA A 99 -6.75 -9.74 5.84
CA ALA A 99 -6.40 -8.36 5.52
C ALA A 99 -7.10 -7.88 4.24
N GLU A 100 -7.23 -8.75 3.24
CA GLU A 100 -7.97 -8.48 2.01
C GLU A 100 -9.47 -8.27 2.29
N HIS A 101 -10.09 -9.20 3.02
CA HIS A 101 -11.49 -9.11 3.41
C HIS A 101 -11.78 -7.82 4.21
N ILE A 102 -10.92 -7.46 5.16
CA ILE A 102 -11.04 -6.22 5.93
C ILE A 102 -10.93 -4.98 5.03
N ARG A 103 -10.02 -5.00 4.06
CA ARG A 103 -9.88 -3.91 3.09
C ARG A 103 -11.15 -3.73 2.28
N GLN A 104 -11.76 -4.83 1.82
CA GLN A 104 -13.02 -4.81 1.08
C GLN A 104 -14.19 -4.30 1.93
N THR A 105 -14.28 -4.74 3.18
CA THR A 105 -15.45 -4.45 4.03
C THR A 105 -15.36 -3.15 4.82
N ARG A 106 -14.16 -2.73 5.23
CA ARG A 106 -13.94 -1.53 6.04
C ARG A 106 -13.38 -0.35 5.24
N GLY A 107 -12.75 -0.62 4.08
CA GLY A 107 -12.24 0.41 3.19
C GLY A 107 -13.40 1.15 2.53
N ARG A 108 -13.44 2.48 2.66
CA ARG A 108 -14.34 3.32 1.86
C ARG A 108 -13.50 4.03 0.81
N LYS A 109 -13.80 3.79 -0.45
CA LYS A 109 -13.16 4.49 -1.54
C LYS A 109 -14.10 5.59 -2.02
N MET A 110 -13.58 6.81 -2.14
CA MET A 110 -14.30 7.88 -2.79
C MET A 110 -14.17 7.64 -4.29
N ILE A 111 -15.29 7.29 -4.92
CA ILE A 111 -15.38 7.11 -6.37
C ILE A 111 -15.98 8.40 -6.92
N LEU A 112 -15.22 9.06 -7.77
CA LEU A 112 -15.66 10.19 -8.56
C LEU A 112 -15.94 9.73 -10.00
N SER A 113 -16.50 10.63 -10.84
CA SER A 113 -16.68 10.33 -12.26
C SER A 113 -15.35 9.95 -12.94
N ALA A 114 -15.40 9.01 -13.87
CA ALA A 114 -14.30 8.73 -14.80
C ALA A 114 -14.12 9.89 -15.80
N ARG A 115 -15.21 10.61 -16.10
CA ARG A 115 -15.18 11.79 -16.97
C ARG A 115 -14.60 12.97 -16.20
N GLY A 116 -13.44 13.44 -16.66
CA GLY A 116 -12.78 14.64 -16.19
C GLY A 116 -13.19 15.87 -16.96
N HIS A 117 -12.41 16.95 -16.86
CA HIS A 117 -12.60 18.19 -17.62
C HIS A 117 -12.02 18.09 -19.03
N HIS A 118 -10.89 17.39 -19.20
CA HIS A 118 -10.16 17.27 -20.45
C HIS A 118 -10.07 15.84 -20.94
N TYR A 119 -10.05 14.87 -20.04
CA TYR A 119 -9.91 13.45 -20.36
C TYR A 119 -11.07 12.65 -19.78
N ASP A 120 -11.58 11.71 -20.57
CA ASP A 120 -12.49 10.67 -20.11
C ASP A 120 -11.70 9.36 -19.96
N LEU A 121 -11.57 8.88 -18.71
CA LEU A 121 -10.82 7.65 -18.43
C LEU A 121 -11.49 6.42 -19.05
N ASP A 122 -12.80 6.46 -19.26
CA ASP A 122 -13.53 5.37 -19.88
C ASP A 122 -13.14 5.24 -21.36
N GLU A 123 -13.09 6.36 -22.10
CA GLU A 123 -12.65 6.37 -23.49
C GLU A 123 -11.19 5.94 -23.63
N VAL A 124 -10.32 6.42 -22.73
CA VAL A 124 -8.90 6.04 -22.72
C VAL A 124 -8.75 4.55 -22.42
N PHE A 125 -9.50 4.01 -21.46
CA PHE A 125 -9.48 2.59 -21.12
C PHE A 125 -9.89 1.71 -22.31
N GLU A 126 -11.00 2.02 -22.96
CA GLU A 126 -11.49 1.23 -24.10
C GLU A 126 -10.48 1.23 -25.26
N SER A 127 -9.89 2.40 -25.56
CA SER A 127 -8.83 2.51 -26.56
C SER A 127 -7.61 1.64 -26.23
N LEU A 128 -7.13 1.69 -25.00
CA LEU A 128 -5.97 0.90 -24.54
C LEU A 128 -6.31 -0.59 -24.48
N ASN A 129 -7.52 -0.95 -24.03
CA ASN A 129 -7.98 -2.32 -23.97
C ASN A 129 -8.00 -2.97 -25.36
N ALA A 130 -8.54 -2.26 -26.34
CA ALA A 130 -8.53 -2.73 -27.73
C ALA A 130 -7.10 -2.88 -28.29
N ARG A 131 -6.21 -1.90 -28.05
CA ARG A 131 -4.85 -1.86 -28.61
C ARG A 131 -3.91 -2.89 -28.01
N PHE A 132 -3.94 -3.09 -26.68
CA PHE A 132 -2.93 -3.87 -25.97
C PHE A 132 -3.46 -5.16 -25.32
N PHE A 133 -4.78 -5.27 -25.16
CA PHE A 133 -5.40 -6.41 -24.46
C PHE A 133 -6.48 -7.09 -25.30
N HIS A 134 -6.57 -6.77 -26.59
CA HIS A 134 -7.56 -7.37 -27.52
C HIS A 134 -9.02 -7.22 -27.08
N GLY A 135 -9.33 -6.19 -26.26
CA GLY A 135 -10.66 -6.00 -25.67
C GLY A 135 -11.03 -7.00 -24.58
N LEU A 136 -10.09 -7.85 -24.14
CA LEU A 136 -10.37 -8.95 -23.21
C LEU A 136 -10.20 -8.60 -21.74
N LEU A 137 -9.66 -7.42 -21.43
CA LEU A 137 -9.48 -7.01 -20.05
C LEU A 137 -10.82 -6.58 -19.43
N GLY A 138 -11.20 -7.22 -18.31
CA GLY A 138 -12.43 -6.86 -17.59
C GLY A 138 -12.36 -5.42 -17.10
N ARG A 139 -13.44 -4.67 -17.29
CA ARG A 139 -13.49 -3.24 -16.94
C ARG A 139 -13.54 -3.04 -15.42
N PRO A 140 -12.57 -2.34 -14.83
CA PRO A 140 -12.61 -1.91 -13.44
C PRO A 140 -13.46 -0.65 -13.27
N THR A 141 -13.74 -0.25 -12.04
CA THR A 141 -14.23 1.09 -11.77
C THR A 141 -13.10 2.10 -12.03
N LEU A 142 -13.34 3.09 -12.88
CA LEU A 142 -12.39 4.15 -13.19
C LEU A 142 -12.77 5.44 -12.44
N THR A 143 -11.80 6.12 -11.86
CA THR A 143 -12.06 7.34 -11.08
C THR A 143 -10.86 8.29 -11.08
N TRP A 144 -11.16 9.58 -11.16
CA TRP A 144 -10.16 10.60 -10.84
C TRP A 144 -9.98 10.72 -9.33
N SER A 145 -8.79 11.10 -8.88
CA SER A 145 -8.56 11.42 -7.46
C SER A 145 -9.30 12.70 -7.07
N ALA A 146 -9.69 12.81 -5.79
CA ALA A 146 -10.33 14.03 -5.27
C ALA A 146 -9.37 15.24 -5.27
N HIS A 147 -8.07 15.00 -5.18
CA HIS A 147 -7.04 16.03 -5.09
C HIS A 147 -5.98 15.85 -6.18
N HIS A 148 -5.25 16.93 -6.50
CA HIS A 148 -4.12 16.92 -7.44
C HIS A 148 -2.90 16.26 -6.78
N ALA A 149 -2.94 14.93 -6.62
CA ALA A 149 -1.87 14.16 -5.99
C ALA A 149 -0.64 14.07 -6.92
N ARG A 150 0.55 14.46 -6.41
CA ARG A 150 1.82 14.37 -7.15
C ARG A 150 2.69 13.17 -6.73
N ARG A 151 2.41 12.57 -5.56
CA ARG A 151 3.16 11.39 -5.08
C ARG A 151 2.55 10.06 -5.51
N MET A 152 1.23 10.03 -5.67
CA MET A 152 0.49 8.86 -6.14
C MET A 152 -0.23 9.28 -7.42
N LEU A 153 0.39 9.01 -8.56
CA LEU A 153 -0.10 9.44 -9.86
C LEU A 153 -1.20 8.52 -10.39
N GLY A 154 -1.08 7.23 -10.17
CA GLY A 154 -2.07 6.20 -10.44
C GLY A 154 -2.10 5.15 -9.34
N HIS A 155 -3.16 4.38 -9.25
CA HIS A 155 -3.28 3.28 -8.30
C HIS A 155 -4.38 2.32 -8.69
N TYR A 156 -4.03 1.04 -8.92
CA TYR A 156 -4.98 -0.04 -8.99
C TYR A 156 -5.23 -0.63 -7.59
N ASP A 157 -6.47 -0.68 -7.20
CA ASP A 157 -6.93 -1.32 -5.96
C ASP A 157 -7.65 -2.62 -6.29
N ALA A 158 -6.96 -3.74 -6.13
CA ALA A 158 -7.49 -5.06 -6.41
C ALA A 158 -8.70 -5.42 -5.52
N ALA A 159 -8.73 -4.92 -4.27
CA ALA A 159 -9.82 -5.21 -3.33
C ALA A 159 -11.15 -4.64 -3.78
N HIS A 160 -11.15 -3.50 -4.45
CA HIS A 160 -12.35 -2.83 -4.96
C HIS A 160 -12.45 -2.83 -6.49
N ASN A 161 -11.54 -3.55 -7.16
CA ASN A 161 -11.41 -3.55 -8.62
C ASN A 161 -11.51 -2.12 -9.21
N THR A 162 -10.68 -1.21 -8.72
CA THR A 162 -10.76 0.22 -9.06
C THR A 162 -9.40 0.75 -9.50
N ILE A 163 -9.35 1.45 -10.62
CA ILE A 163 -8.20 2.27 -11.01
C ILE A 163 -8.50 3.73 -10.71
N MET A 164 -7.62 4.37 -9.96
CA MET A 164 -7.65 5.80 -9.70
C MET A 164 -6.48 6.46 -10.40
N VAL A 165 -6.77 7.53 -11.15
CA VAL A 165 -5.77 8.40 -11.79
C VAL A 165 -5.76 9.76 -11.09
N SER A 166 -4.59 10.33 -10.86
CA SER A 166 -4.49 11.64 -10.23
C SER A 166 -5.07 12.74 -11.11
N ARG A 167 -5.92 13.59 -10.53
CA ARG A 167 -6.51 14.75 -11.21
C ARG A 167 -5.47 15.77 -11.70
N VAL A 168 -4.20 15.66 -11.27
CA VAL A 168 -3.12 16.50 -11.81
C VAL A 168 -2.95 16.35 -13.33
N PHE A 169 -3.41 15.23 -13.90
CA PHE A 169 -3.36 14.96 -15.35
C PHE A 169 -4.58 15.45 -16.12
N ASP A 170 -5.68 15.83 -15.45
CA ASP A 170 -6.90 16.29 -16.09
C ASP A 170 -6.83 17.77 -16.47
N ARG A 171 -5.88 18.11 -17.37
CA ARG A 171 -5.57 19.48 -17.79
C ARG A 171 -5.24 19.53 -19.28
N PRO A 172 -5.45 20.69 -19.95
CA PRO A 172 -5.22 20.84 -21.38
C PRO A 172 -3.73 20.73 -21.77
N ASP A 173 -2.82 21.05 -20.86
CA ASP A 173 -1.37 21.00 -21.05
C ASP A 173 -0.76 19.61 -20.76
N THR A 174 -1.57 18.64 -20.33
CA THR A 174 -1.13 17.27 -20.12
C THR A 174 -1.07 16.53 -21.45
N PRO A 175 0.07 15.99 -21.86
CA PRO A 175 0.14 15.16 -23.07
C PRO A 175 -0.74 13.92 -22.93
N ARG A 176 -1.47 13.57 -23.98
CA ARG A 176 -2.35 12.40 -23.99
C ARG A 176 -1.59 11.11 -23.67
N CYS A 177 -0.38 10.96 -24.21
CA CYS A 177 0.49 9.80 -23.96
C CYS A 177 0.80 9.61 -22.47
N ALA A 178 0.85 10.69 -21.67
CA ALA A 178 1.08 10.59 -20.22
C ALA A 178 -0.12 9.99 -19.47
N VAL A 179 -1.35 10.38 -19.85
CA VAL A 179 -2.58 9.81 -19.29
C VAL A 179 -2.74 8.35 -19.74
N GLU A 180 -2.55 8.08 -21.02
CA GLU A 180 -2.63 6.73 -21.60
C GLU A 180 -1.61 5.80 -20.97
N TYR A 181 -0.34 6.22 -20.83
CA TYR A 181 0.70 5.41 -20.21
C TYR A 181 0.36 5.09 -18.73
N LEU A 182 -0.07 6.09 -17.98
CA LEU A 182 -0.41 5.89 -16.57
C LEU A 182 -1.56 4.90 -16.43
N LEU A 183 -2.63 5.05 -17.24
CA LEU A 183 -3.75 4.14 -17.21
C LEU A 183 -3.34 2.74 -17.70
N TYR A 184 -2.52 2.63 -18.74
CA TYR A 184 -1.96 1.37 -19.23
C TYR A 184 -1.15 0.65 -18.14
N HIS A 185 -0.31 1.37 -17.39
CA HIS A 185 0.44 0.83 -16.26
C HIS A 185 -0.49 0.21 -15.19
N GLU A 186 -1.56 0.92 -14.83
CA GLU A 186 -2.54 0.40 -13.87
C GLU A 186 -3.36 -0.77 -14.44
N MET A 187 -3.63 -0.78 -15.75
CA MET A 187 -4.27 -1.90 -16.43
C MET A 187 -3.39 -3.16 -16.44
N LEU A 188 -2.08 -3.01 -16.54
CA LEU A 188 -1.16 -4.15 -16.39
C LEU A 188 -1.25 -4.81 -15.02
N HIS A 189 -1.63 -4.09 -13.96
CA HIS A 189 -1.87 -4.68 -12.64
C HIS A 189 -3.11 -5.57 -12.60
N LEU A 190 -4.12 -5.36 -13.46
CA LEU A 190 -5.25 -6.29 -13.60
C LEU A 190 -4.77 -7.62 -14.24
N LYS A 191 -3.90 -7.53 -15.24
CA LYS A 191 -3.35 -8.70 -15.95
C LYS A 191 -2.29 -9.44 -15.12
N HIS A 192 -1.47 -8.71 -14.40
CA HIS A 192 -0.34 -9.22 -13.61
C HIS A 192 -0.59 -9.00 -12.10
N PRO A 193 -1.37 -9.87 -11.43
CA PRO A 193 -1.63 -9.70 -10.01
C PRO A 193 -0.33 -9.81 -9.19
N VAL A 194 -0.30 -9.07 -8.09
CA VAL A 194 0.84 -9.08 -7.14
C VAL A 194 1.07 -10.49 -6.61
N ARG A 195 2.29 -10.99 -6.75
CA ARG A 195 2.70 -12.29 -6.24
C ARG A 195 3.63 -12.12 -5.05
N VAL A 196 3.56 -13.05 -4.10
CA VAL A 196 4.52 -13.14 -3.00
C VAL A 196 5.56 -14.21 -3.35
N LYS A 197 6.83 -13.82 -3.48
CA LYS A 197 7.94 -14.72 -3.74
C LYS A 197 8.94 -14.63 -2.58
N ALA A 198 9.20 -15.72 -1.89
CA ALA A 198 10.10 -15.77 -0.73
C ALA A 198 9.76 -14.69 0.34
N GLY A 199 8.47 -14.49 0.64
CA GLY A 199 8.00 -13.50 1.61
C GLY A 199 8.10 -12.03 1.17
N ARG A 200 8.46 -11.77 -0.10
CA ARG A 200 8.51 -10.41 -0.69
C ARG A 200 7.40 -10.26 -1.73
N ARG A 201 6.70 -9.14 -1.67
CA ARG A 201 5.72 -8.79 -2.69
C ARG A 201 6.45 -8.38 -3.97
N CYS A 202 6.16 -9.10 -5.06
CA CYS A 202 6.59 -8.73 -6.40
C CYS A 202 5.41 -8.04 -7.10
N VAL A 203 5.46 -6.72 -7.16
CA VAL A 203 4.40 -5.88 -7.76
C VAL A 203 4.58 -5.79 -9.27
N HIS A 204 5.80 -5.51 -9.72
CA HIS A 204 6.16 -5.45 -11.13
C HIS A 204 7.05 -6.64 -11.48
N SER A 205 6.44 -7.73 -11.94
CA SER A 205 7.15 -8.93 -12.39
C SER A 205 7.93 -8.66 -13.68
N LYS A 206 8.81 -9.58 -14.08
CA LYS A 206 9.53 -9.48 -15.36
C LYS A 206 8.55 -9.37 -16.54
N ALA A 207 7.50 -10.21 -16.55
CA ALA A 207 6.45 -10.15 -17.58
C ALA A 207 5.72 -8.80 -17.59
N PHE A 208 5.40 -8.23 -16.42
CA PHE A 208 4.85 -6.88 -16.34
C PHE A 208 5.76 -5.85 -16.99
N GLN A 209 7.06 -5.86 -16.66
CA GLN A 209 8.03 -4.89 -17.20
C GLN A 209 8.26 -5.07 -18.70
N GLU A 210 8.21 -6.30 -19.21
CA GLU A 210 8.31 -6.60 -20.64
C GLU A 210 7.11 -6.02 -21.39
N GLU A 211 5.89 -6.21 -20.88
CA GLU A 211 4.70 -5.63 -21.48
C GLU A 211 4.65 -4.10 -21.35
N GLU A 212 5.05 -3.54 -20.20
CA GLU A 212 5.12 -2.09 -20.03
C GLU A 212 5.99 -1.41 -21.09
N ARG A 213 7.07 -2.06 -21.53
CA ARG A 213 7.97 -1.55 -22.59
C ARG A 213 7.34 -1.54 -23.97
N LEU A 214 6.21 -2.20 -24.17
CA LEU A 214 5.50 -2.19 -25.44
C LEU A 214 4.69 -0.90 -25.66
N PHE A 215 4.61 -0.01 -24.67
CA PHE A 215 3.96 1.28 -24.82
C PHE A 215 4.80 2.18 -25.74
N PRO A 216 4.25 2.66 -26.89
CA PRO A 216 5.05 3.32 -27.93
C PRO A 216 5.75 4.60 -27.46
N GLU A 217 5.05 5.49 -26.75
CA GLU A 217 5.56 6.77 -26.27
C GLU A 217 6.07 6.71 -24.84
N LEU A 218 6.65 5.57 -24.42
CA LEU A 218 7.08 5.30 -23.05
C LEU A 218 8.04 6.36 -22.50
N ASP A 219 9.04 6.73 -23.28
CA ASP A 219 10.07 7.66 -22.85
C ASP A 219 9.53 9.08 -22.70
N GLU A 220 8.67 9.51 -23.62
CA GLU A 220 7.99 10.80 -23.56
C GLU A 220 7.07 10.89 -22.34
N ALA A 221 6.22 9.88 -22.15
CA ALA A 221 5.33 9.79 -20.99
C ALA A 221 6.13 9.82 -19.68
N LYS A 222 7.17 9.00 -19.57
CA LYS A 222 8.06 8.98 -18.38
C LYS A 222 8.78 10.30 -18.14
N ALA A 223 9.22 10.97 -19.21
CA ALA A 223 9.84 12.29 -19.11
C ALA A 223 8.85 13.34 -18.57
N TYR A 224 7.59 13.30 -19.00
CA TYR A 224 6.56 14.18 -18.47
C TYR A 224 6.29 13.90 -16.98
N LEU A 225 6.14 12.63 -16.60
CA LEU A 225 5.88 12.23 -15.21
C LEU A 225 6.99 12.68 -14.23
N LYS A 226 8.24 12.73 -14.70
CA LYS A 226 9.38 13.18 -13.86
C LYS A 226 9.39 14.69 -13.60
N ARG A 227 8.63 15.48 -14.37
CA ARG A 227 8.59 16.96 -14.23
C ARG A 227 7.47 17.42 -13.27
N LEU A 228 6.57 16.52 -12.87
CA LEU A 228 5.45 16.81 -11.95
C LEU A 228 5.92 16.83 -10.49
#